data_f2d36e534f56956620f59a394deab768
#
_entry.id   f2d36e534f56956620f59a394deab768
#
_cell.length_a   1.000
_cell.length_b   1.000
_cell.length_c   1.000
_cell.angle_alpha   90.00
_cell.angle_beta   90.00
_cell.angle_gamma   90.00
#
_symmetry.space_group_name_H-M   'P 1'
#
loop_
_entity.id
_entity.type
_entity.pdbx_description
1 polymer ?
#
loop_
_entity_poly.entity_id
_entity_poly.type
_entity_poly.pdbx_seq_one_letter_code
_entity_poly.pdbx_strand_id
1 'polypeptide(L)'
;MTSTENINVTVNGGESLRVAILTWNVGNAQPKLAEIPMLVGTEKELENVDLIVCGSQEAVYAPVPDEELKDVTEEPELKNESLSEEKQAEQMKEYKKKKSKEVGIGTKVSNLFENKSLVHFQNLYENHTKKCGFKTIACTDLGEMRLFVFAKEAIAKDITNVESATSCTGLGHIMANKGGILTSFIYKGYSLAFISSHLAAHLKHFSKRNENIWEILAEARTGDKDMDAFVQHDYVFWMGDLNYRVDLNTARGEPMPPKKGDGHKKHWEEVKKLVDGKKYGELLKADQLKREQKAGKIFHNFTEAPITYTPTFKVQRVKGIDYKEQRAPSYCDRILWRSQACFGNDTVVPEQVQPLINVSTSDHKPIRGVYKINFVKTPSYEMDTTKNVAHLNIKKVDGIKLTASDIGGSSDPYLQFRMYPGNTLVMPKNKLKKLNSSYKTANLNPTFNDHDLPTLSTRCKTVEELSNVVLFMGFWDYDSLDADDELGGVCLHLKEYVKDLQTGKKQTIKIDNAPIVLYGKVLESRLSCEIEIEWKNLESSKAPTQGFNNGCCTLM
;
A
#
# COMPACT_ATOMS: atom_id res chain seq x y z
N MET A 1 25.45 16.32 -8.12
CA MET A 1 26.28 15.54 -7.18
C MET A 1 26.10 16.20 -5.83
N THR A 2 25.13 15.76 -5.06
CA THR A 2 24.93 16.17 -3.66
C THR A 2 25.17 14.91 -2.83
N SER A 3 26.20 14.98 -2.02
CA SER A 3 26.61 13.93 -1.09
C SER A 3 25.47 13.61 -0.13
N THR A 4 24.95 12.39 -0.21
CA THR A 4 24.13 11.79 0.85
C THR A 4 25.06 11.55 2.04
N GLU A 5 25.05 12.45 3.00
CA GLU A 5 25.59 12.16 4.33
C GLU A 5 24.75 11.02 4.92
N ASN A 6 25.41 9.88 5.13
CA ASN A 6 24.88 8.78 5.93
C ASN A 6 24.69 9.28 7.36
N ILE A 7 23.46 9.66 7.71
CA ILE A 7 23.09 9.91 9.09
C ILE A 7 23.08 8.54 9.77
N ASN A 8 24.14 8.24 10.54
CA ASN A 8 24.16 7.10 11.45
C ASN A 8 23.07 7.32 12.49
N VAL A 9 21.88 6.75 12.24
CA VAL A 9 20.85 6.62 13.26
C VAL A 9 21.37 5.59 14.27
N THR A 10 21.84 6.07 15.41
CA THR A 10 22.25 5.21 16.53
C THR A 10 21.00 4.52 17.05
N VAL A 11 20.75 3.31 16.59
CA VAL A 11 19.69 2.43 17.11
C VAL A 11 20.17 1.95 18.49
N ASN A 12 19.84 2.67 19.52
CA ASN A 12 20.04 2.22 20.88
C ASN A 12 19.15 1.01 21.13
N GLY A 13 19.71 -0.23 21.06
CA GLY A 13 19.15 -1.48 21.58
C GLY A 13 17.64 -1.69 21.40
N GLY A 14 17.06 -1.19 20.29
CA GLY A 14 15.62 -1.19 20.03
C GLY A 14 15.12 -2.57 19.60
N GLU A 15 13.89 -2.88 19.95
CA GLU A 15 13.18 -4.06 19.47
C GLU A 15 13.18 -4.10 17.94
N SER A 16 13.32 -5.29 17.41
CA SER A 16 13.21 -5.51 15.96
C SER A 16 12.20 -6.61 15.68
N LEU A 17 11.62 -6.60 14.48
CA LEU A 17 10.67 -7.59 14.00
C LEU A 17 11.16 -8.11 12.66
N ARG A 18 11.34 -9.40 12.50
CA ARG A 18 11.67 -10.02 11.21
C ARG A 18 10.41 -10.57 10.56
N VAL A 19 10.14 -10.07 9.37
CA VAL A 19 8.95 -10.40 8.58
C VAL A 19 9.38 -11.13 7.30
N ALA A 20 8.96 -12.38 7.14
CA ALA A 20 9.04 -13.07 5.86
C ALA A 20 7.81 -12.73 5.02
N ILE A 21 8.01 -12.19 3.83
CA ILE A 21 6.95 -11.79 2.90
C ILE A 21 7.06 -12.63 1.65
N LEU A 22 5.96 -13.28 1.28
CA LEU A 22 5.79 -14.04 0.05
C LEU A 22 4.72 -13.36 -0.81
N THR A 23 5.01 -13.19 -2.11
CA THR A 23 3.97 -12.91 -3.10
C THR A 23 4.06 -13.90 -4.25
N TRP A 24 2.90 -14.40 -4.70
CA TRP A 24 2.83 -15.41 -5.74
C TRP A 24 1.52 -15.39 -6.50
N ASN A 25 1.59 -15.14 -7.81
CA ASN A 25 0.51 -15.48 -8.71
C ASN A 25 0.56 -17.00 -8.97
N VAL A 26 -0.44 -17.73 -8.53
CA VAL A 26 -0.50 -19.20 -8.53
C VAL A 26 -0.86 -19.75 -9.90
N GLY A 27 -1.41 -18.92 -10.80
CA GLY A 27 -1.79 -19.28 -12.15
C GLY A 27 -2.94 -20.29 -12.20
N ASN A 28 -3.89 -20.19 -11.27
CA ASN A 28 -5.05 -21.07 -11.14
C ASN A 28 -4.71 -22.59 -11.10
N ALA A 29 -3.58 -22.92 -10.47
CA ALA A 29 -3.13 -24.30 -10.29
C ALA A 29 -2.95 -24.64 -8.81
N GLN A 30 -3.14 -25.91 -8.47
CA GLN A 30 -2.93 -26.38 -7.09
C GLN A 30 -1.44 -26.37 -6.75
N PRO A 31 -1.02 -25.71 -5.65
CA PRO A 31 0.35 -25.83 -5.13
C PRO A 31 0.67 -27.29 -4.76
N LYS A 32 1.86 -27.75 -5.12
CA LYS A 32 2.36 -29.07 -4.71
C LYS A 32 2.74 -29.03 -3.24
N LEU A 33 2.39 -30.05 -2.47
CA LEU A 33 2.73 -30.11 -1.03
C LEU A 33 4.24 -29.96 -0.79
N ALA A 34 5.06 -30.53 -1.67
CA ALA A 34 6.52 -30.43 -1.61
C ALA A 34 7.06 -28.99 -1.85
N GLU A 35 6.27 -28.10 -2.45
CA GLU A 35 6.65 -26.71 -2.69
C GLU A 35 6.37 -25.79 -1.47
N ILE A 36 5.51 -26.22 -0.54
CA ILE A 36 5.10 -25.38 0.61
C ILE A 36 6.28 -24.94 1.48
N PRO A 37 7.24 -25.81 1.88
CA PRO A 37 8.42 -25.36 2.62
C PRO A 37 9.32 -24.41 1.81
N MET A 38 9.35 -24.53 0.48
CA MET A 38 10.09 -23.60 -0.38
C MET A 38 9.41 -22.23 -0.43
N LEU A 39 8.06 -22.21 -0.49
CA LEU A 39 7.25 -20.99 -0.55
C LEU A 39 7.32 -20.21 0.77
N VAL A 40 6.90 -20.85 1.85
CA VAL A 40 6.73 -20.19 3.16
C VAL A 40 8.08 -20.05 3.89
N GLY A 41 8.95 -21.02 3.72
CA GLY A 41 10.24 -21.17 4.41
C GLY A 41 10.33 -22.52 5.11
N THR A 42 11.51 -23.09 5.13
CA THR A 42 11.81 -24.29 5.94
C THR A 42 11.84 -23.93 7.42
N GLU A 43 11.71 -24.91 8.31
CA GLU A 43 11.78 -24.70 9.76
C GLU A 43 13.05 -23.93 10.16
N LYS A 44 14.19 -24.27 9.57
CA LYS A 44 15.48 -23.59 9.80
C LYS A 44 15.47 -22.13 9.32
N GLU A 45 14.90 -21.84 8.16
CA GLU A 45 14.79 -20.46 7.63
C GLU A 45 13.86 -19.60 8.48
N LEU A 46 12.84 -20.22 9.09
CA LEU A 46 11.84 -19.56 9.92
C LEU A 46 12.23 -19.44 11.40
N GLU A 47 13.36 -20.00 11.82
CA GLU A 47 13.81 -19.98 13.22
C GLU A 47 13.87 -18.54 13.78
N ASN A 48 14.42 -17.62 13.00
CA ASN A 48 14.59 -16.21 13.37
C ASN A 48 13.57 -15.27 12.70
N VAL A 49 12.45 -15.78 12.22
CA VAL A 49 11.35 -15.02 11.65
C VAL A 49 10.25 -14.89 12.68
N ASP A 50 9.70 -13.69 12.85
CA ASP A 50 8.66 -13.36 13.82
C ASP A 50 7.26 -13.36 13.18
N LEU A 51 7.14 -12.85 11.95
CA LEU A 51 5.93 -12.79 11.16
C LEU A 51 6.14 -13.42 9.78
N ILE A 52 5.10 -14.07 9.28
CA ILE A 52 5.02 -14.54 7.89
C ILE A 52 3.79 -13.91 7.25
N VAL A 53 3.97 -13.26 6.10
CA VAL A 53 2.89 -12.64 5.32
C VAL A 53 2.91 -13.21 3.91
N CYS A 54 1.82 -13.85 3.51
CA CYS A 54 1.70 -14.50 2.21
C CYS A 54 0.56 -13.91 1.40
N GLY A 55 0.88 -13.19 0.31
CA GLY A 55 -0.06 -12.71 -0.69
C GLY A 55 -0.11 -13.65 -1.89
N SER A 56 -1.30 -14.08 -2.30
CA SER A 56 -1.49 -14.94 -3.47
C SER A 56 -2.51 -14.36 -4.43
N GLN A 57 -2.30 -14.55 -5.72
CA GLN A 57 -3.17 -14.14 -6.82
C GLN A 57 -3.47 -15.35 -7.70
N GLU A 58 -4.59 -15.35 -8.43
CA GLU A 58 -5.06 -16.47 -9.24
C GLU A 58 -5.03 -17.81 -8.46
N ALA A 59 -5.55 -17.79 -7.23
CA ALA A 59 -5.50 -18.93 -6.30
C ALA A 59 -6.84 -19.70 -6.28
N VAL A 60 -7.43 -19.97 -7.44
CA VAL A 60 -8.67 -20.76 -7.59
C VAL A 60 -8.42 -21.99 -8.44
N TYR A 61 -8.65 -23.16 -7.86
CA TYR A 61 -8.48 -24.46 -8.50
C TYR A 61 -9.40 -25.51 -7.86
N ALA A 62 -9.58 -26.66 -8.53
CA ALA A 62 -10.27 -27.82 -7.95
C ALA A 62 -9.25 -28.66 -7.16
N PRO A 63 -9.30 -28.72 -5.82
CA PRO A 63 -8.36 -29.54 -5.07
C PRO A 63 -8.48 -31.02 -5.41
N VAL A 64 -7.33 -31.65 -5.66
CA VAL A 64 -7.17 -33.09 -5.85
C VAL A 64 -6.09 -33.61 -4.88
N PRO A 65 -6.05 -34.92 -4.56
CA PRO A 65 -4.94 -35.51 -3.82
C PRO A 65 -3.61 -35.26 -4.52
N ASP A 66 -2.53 -35.11 -3.75
CA ASP A 66 -1.21 -34.73 -4.28
C ASP A 66 -0.68 -35.77 -5.28
N GLU A 67 -1.04 -37.06 -5.07
CA GLU A 67 -0.68 -38.15 -5.98
C GLU A 67 -1.35 -38.06 -7.35
N GLU A 68 -2.48 -37.34 -7.44
CA GLU A 68 -3.24 -37.14 -8.68
C GLU A 68 -2.82 -35.86 -9.43
N LEU A 69 -1.94 -35.03 -8.82
CA LEU A 69 -1.43 -33.82 -9.44
C LEU A 69 -0.58 -34.18 -10.66
N LYS A 70 -1.17 -34.01 -11.84
CA LYS A 70 -0.42 -34.07 -13.10
C LYS A 70 0.44 -32.82 -13.24
N ASP A 71 1.63 -32.98 -13.79
CA ASP A 71 2.42 -31.82 -14.20
C ASP A 71 1.64 -31.07 -15.30
N VAL A 72 1.06 -29.93 -14.95
CA VAL A 72 0.29 -29.09 -15.86
C VAL A 72 1.29 -28.37 -16.77
N THR A 73 1.64 -29.02 -17.88
CA THR A 73 2.53 -28.44 -18.91
C THR A 73 1.77 -27.52 -19.86
N GLU A 74 0.43 -27.63 -19.92
CA GLU A 74 -0.42 -26.84 -20.80
C GLU A 74 -1.36 -25.95 -19.99
N GLU A 75 -1.39 -24.66 -20.30
CA GLU A 75 -2.44 -23.76 -19.84
C GLU A 75 -3.74 -24.19 -20.51
N PRO A 76 -4.88 -24.19 -19.78
CA PRO A 76 -6.16 -24.18 -20.46
C PRO A 76 -6.15 -22.92 -21.34
N GLU A 77 -6.16 -23.11 -22.66
CA GLU A 77 -6.30 -22.00 -23.61
C GLU A 77 -7.60 -21.25 -23.27
N LEU A 78 -7.50 -20.15 -22.54
CA LEU A 78 -8.53 -19.15 -22.53
C LEU A 78 -8.59 -18.57 -23.94
N LYS A 79 -9.47 -19.11 -24.77
CA LYS A 79 -9.69 -18.73 -26.18
C LYS A 79 -10.05 -17.24 -26.40
N ASN A 80 -9.94 -16.41 -25.38
CA ASN A 80 -10.49 -15.04 -25.35
C ASN A 80 -9.47 -13.90 -25.40
N GLU A 81 -8.17 -14.15 -25.59
CA GLU A 81 -7.18 -13.04 -25.66
C GLU A 81 -7.24 -12.21 -26.95
N SER A 82 -8.06 -12.57 -27.94
CA SER A 82 -8.10 -11.87 -29.25
C SER A 82 -9.24 -10.86 -29.42
N LEU A 83 -10.12 -10.72 -28.44
CA LEU A 83 -11.31 -9.90 -28.57
C LEU A 83 -11.08 -8.47 -28.04
N SER A 84 -11.70 -7.47 -28.71
CA SER A 84 -11.74 -6.09 -28.21
C SER A 84 -12.48 -6.02 -26.85
N GLU A 85 -12.19 -5.01 -26.04
CA GLU A 85 -12.83 -4.81 -24.72
C GLU A 85 -14.37 -4.80 -24.81
N GLU A 86 -14.91 -4.24 -25.92
CA GLU A 86 -16.35 -4.26 -26.22
C GLU A 86 -16.87 -5.69 -26.44
N LYS A 87 -16.14 -6.51 -27.19
CA LYS A 87 -16.51 -7.91 -27.43
C LYS A 87 -16.33 -8.78 -26.19
N GLN A 88 -15.35 -8.48 -25.35
CA GLN A 88 -15.20 -9.13 -24.03
C GLN A 88 -16.37 -8.77 -23.11
N ALA A 89 -16.81 -7.49 -23.13
CA ALA A 89 -17.97 -7.02 -22.38
C ALA A 89 -19.29 -7.64 -22.93
N GLU A 90 -19.39 -7.84 -24.23
CA GLU A 90 -20.56 -8.44 -24.88
C GLU A 90 -20.62 -9.95 -24.61
N GLN A 91 -19.50 -10.67 -24.72
CA GLN A 91 -19.40 -12.07 -24.31
C GLN A 91 -19.66 -12.27 -22.82
N MET A 92 -19.25 -11.31 -22.00
CA MET A 92 -19.54 -11.33 -20.57
C MET A 92 -21.03 -11.07 -20.29
N LYS A 93 -21.69 -10.18 -21.06
CA LYS A 93 -23.16 -10.00 -21.01
C LYS A 93 -23.89 -11.27 -21.43
N GLU A 94 -23.42 -11.92 -22.48
CA GLU A 94 -23.98 -13.18 -22.98
C GLU A 94 -23.76 -14.34 -22.01
N TYR A 95 -22.57 -14.43 -21.42
CA TYR A 95 -22.24 -15.37 -20.34
C TYR A 95 -23.12 -15.13 -19.11
N LYS A 96 -23.29 -13.87 -18.70
CA LYS A 96 -24.21 -13.50 -17.59
C LYS A 96 -25.67 -13.84 -17.93
N LYS A 97 -26.10 -13.61 -19.18
CA LYS A 97 -27.45 -13.96 -19.65
C LYS A 97 -27.70 -15.46 -19.74
N LYS A 98 -26.66 -16.23 -20.11
CA LYS A 98 -26.66 -17.70 -20.06
C LYS A 98 -26.64 -18.21 -18.62
N LYS A 99 -25.80 -17.65 -17.77
CA LYS A 99 -25.72 -17.94 -16.33
C LYS A 99 -27.00 -17.55 -15.59
N SER A 100 -27.65 -16.43 -15.95
CA SER A 100 -28.94 -16.05 -15.34
C SER A 100 -30.08 -17.01 -15.68
N LYS A 101 -29.99 -17.75 -16.79
CA LYS A 101 -30.93 -18.83 -17.11
C LYS A 101 -30.56 -20.17 -16.46
N GLU A 102 -29.26 -20.37 -16.10
CA GLU A 102 -28.75 -21.54 -15.38
C GLU A 102 -28.60 -21.33 -13.86
N VAL A 103 -29.07 -20.19 -13.38
CA VAL A 103 -28.83 -19.61 -12.03
C VAL A 103 -29.27 -20.46 -10.81
N GLY A 104 -29.85 -21.63 -11.02
CA GLY A 104 -30.07 -22.56 -9.89
C GLY A 104 -28.85 -23.39 -9.52
N ILE A 105 -27.98 -23.72 -10.48
CA ILE A 105 -26.90 -24.72 -10.27
C ILE A 105 -25.49 -24.11 -10.43
N GLY A 106 -25.27 -23.26 -11.43
CA GLY A 106 -23.94 -22.77 -11.76
C GLY A 106 -23.26 -21.89 -10.71
N THR A 107 -24.00 -20.97 -10.09
CA THR A 107 -23.45 -20.06 -9.06
C THR A 107 -23.08 -20.83 -7.78
N LYS A 108 -23.88 -21.84 -7.40
CA LYS A 108 -23.56 -22.71 -6.26
C LYS A 108 -22.30 -23.55 -6.51
N VAL A 109 -22.06 -23.97 -7.74
CA VAL A 109 -20.88 -24.78 -8.10
C VAL A 109 -19.63 -23.91 -8.12
N SER A 110 -19.64 -22.69 -8.69
CA SER A 110 -18.49 -21.80 -8.70
C SER A 110 -18.08 -21.38 -7.28
N ASN A 111 -19.04 -20.97 -6.45
CA ASN A 111 -18.79 -20.63 -5.05
C ASN A 111 -18.29 -21.84 -4.23
N LEU A 112 -18.71 -23.05 -4.59
CA LEU A 112 -18.25 -24.27 -3.94
C LEU A 112 -16.78 -24.58 -4.29
N PHE A 113 -16.34 -24.32 -5.53
CA PHE A 113 -14.94 -24.49 -5.93
C PHE A 113 -14.05 -23.42 -5.32
N GLU A 114 -14.48 -22.15 -5.31
CA GLU A 114 -13.78 -21.04 -4.66
C GLU A 114 -13.56 -21.34 -3.18
N ASN A 115 -14.61 -21.78 -2.46
CA ASN A 115 -14.51 -22.15 -1.05
C ASN A 115 -13.60 -23.36 -0.82
N LYS A 116 -13.65 -24.38 -1.69
CA LYS A 116 -12.77 -25.55 -1.56
C LYS A 116 -11.31 -25.21 -1.79
N SER A 117 -10.98 -24.42 -2.82
CA SER A 117 -9.60 -23.98 -3.05
C SER A 117 -9.09 -23.09 -1.93
N LEU A 118 -9.92 -22.19 -1.38
CA LEU A 118 -9.57 -21.36 -0.23
C LEU A 118 -9.19 -22.20 0.97
N VAL A 119 -10.07 -23.11 1.40
CA VAL A 119 -9.84 -23.99 2.55
C VAL A 119 -8.61 -24.88 2.33
N HIS A 120 -8.45 -25.43 1.14
CA HIS A 120 -7.28 -26.26 0.84
C HIS A 120 -5.98 -25.46 0.90
N PHE A 121 -5.94 -24.29 0.26
CA PHE A 121 -4.76 -23.41 0.25
C PHE A 121 -4.40 -22.93 1.66
N GLN A 122 -5.38 -22.53 2.44
CA GLN A 122 -5.22 -22.15 3.84
C GLN A 122 -4.63 -23.31 4.67
N ASN A 123 -5.20 -24.50 4.55
CA ASN A 123 -4.73 -25.68 5.28
C ASN A 123 -3.27 -26.03 4.93
N LEU A 124 -2.85 -25.90 3.66
CA LEU A 124 -1.46 -26.14 3.25
C LEU A 124 -0.50 -25.21 4.03
N TYR A 125 -0.82 -23.94 4.11
CA TYR A 125 0.01 -22.95 4.78
C TYR A 125 -0.06 -23.08 6.30
N GLU A 126 -1.25 -23.22 6.88
CA GLU A 126 -1.44 -23.38 8.35
C GLU A 126 -0.79 -24.64 8.89
N ASN A 127 -0.92 -25.76 8.20
CA ASN A 127 -0.30 -27.01 8.65
C ASN A 127 1.23 -26.92 8.68
N HIS A 128 1.83 -26.20 7.72
CA HIS A 128 3.27 -26.01 7.69
C HIS A 128 3.72 -24.97 8.74
N THR A 129 3.10 -23.79 8.78
CA THR A 129 3.49 -22.72 9.72
C THR A 129 3.28 -23.11 11.18
N LYS A 130 2.22 -23.88 11.49
CA LYS A 130 1.97 -24.42 12.82
C LYS A 130 3.09 -25.35 13.29
N LYS A 131 3.62 -26.22 12.42
CA LYS A 131 4.79 -27.07 12.74
C LYS A 131 6.02 -26.23 13.06
N CYS A 132 6.13 -25.04 12.47
CA CYS A 132 7.24 -24.11 12.72
C CYS A 132 6.98 -23.15 13.91
N GLY A 133 5.92 -23.35 14.70
CA GLY A 133 5.61 -22.56 15.89
C GLY A 133 4.92 -21.23 15.62
N PHE A 134 4.18 -21.13 14.50
CA PHE A 134 3.40 -19.94 14.15
C PHE A 134 1.91 -20.19 14.34
N LYS A 135 1.20 -19.10 14.61
CA LYS A 135 -0.25 -19.02 14.77
C LYS A 135 -0.83 -18.09 13.71
N THR A 136 -1.99 -18.44 13.15
CA THR A 136 -2.73 -17.57 12.23
C THR A 136 -3.25 -16.34 12.97
N ILE A 137 -2.93 -15.16 12.43
CA ILE A 137 -3.39 -13.84 12.92
C ILE A 137 -4.53 -13.34 12.05
N ALA A 138 -4.39 -13.45 10.72
CA ALA A 138 -5.42 -13.07 9.77
C ALA A 138 -5.38 -13.97 8.54
N CYS A 139 -6.57 -14.20 7.99
CA CYS A 139 -6.78 -14.85 6.70
C CYS A 139 -7.91 -14.10 5.99
N THR A 140 -7.59 -13.44 4.87
CA THR A 140 -8.56 -12.63 4.13
C THR A 140 -8.49 -13.00 2.66
N ASP A 141 -9.66 -13.11 2.03
CA ASP A 141 -9.79 -13.41 0.61
C ASP A 141 -10.56 -12.32 -0.14
N LEU A 142 -10.29 -12.24 -1.43
CA LEU A 142 -11.03 -11.43 -2.39
C LEU A 142 -11.04 -12.19 -3.73
N GLY A 143 -12.10 -12.95 -3.99
CA GLY A 143 -12.21 -13.79 -5.17
C GLY A 143 -11.03 -14.75 -5.35
N GLU A 144 -10.18 -14.48 -6.34
CA GLU A 144 -8.99 -15.29 -6.64
C GLU A 144 -7.75 -14.91 -5.82
N MET A 145 -7.86 -13.92 -4.92
CA MET A 145 -6.75 -13.41 -4.13
C MET A 145 -6.83 -13.86 -2.68
N ARG A 146 -5.66 -14.01 -2.04
CA ARG A 146 -5.54 -14.40 -0.63
C ARG A 146 -4.44 -13.58 0.05
N LEU A 147 -4.66 -13.23 1.31
CA LEU A 147 -3.64 -12.66 2.18
C LEU A 147 -3.69 -13.34 3.55
N PHE A 148 -2.57 -13.98 3.91
CA PHE A 148 -2.40 -14.65 5.19
C PHE A 148 -1.35 -13.93 6.02
N VAL A 149 -1.60 -13.82 7.32
CA VAL A 149 -0.64 -13.31 8.30
C VAL A 149 -0.50 -14.35 9.41
N PHE A 150 0.72 -14.80 9.65
CA PHE A 150 1.06 -15.71 10.74
C PHE A 150 2.10 -15.04 11.63
N ALA A 151 2.01 -15.25 12.94
CA ALA A 151 2.98 -14.75 13.91
C ALA A 151 3.51 -15.90 14.78
N LYS A 152 4.76 -15.83 15.19
CA LYS A 152 5.28 -16.71 16.23
C LYS A 152 4.41 -16.62 17.46
N GLU A 153 4.13 -17.74 18.11
CA GLU A 153 3.27 -17.80 19.31
C GLU A 153 3.76 -16.85 20.42
N ALA A 154 5.08 -16.67 20.53
CA ALA A 154 5.70 -15.78 21.52
C ALA A 154 5.27 -14.33 21.39
N ILE A 155 5.04 -13.83 20.16
CA ILE A 155 4.68 -12.43 19.87
C ILE A 155 3.19 -12.22 19.55
N ALA A 156 2.45 -13.29 19.30
CA ALA A 156 1.04 -13.20 18.89
C ALA A 156 0.16 -12.45 19.89
N LYS A 157 0.48 -12.50 21.19
CA LYS A 157 -0.22 -11.78 22.26
C LYS A 157 -0.02 -10.26 22.21
N ASP A 158 1.09 -9.80 21.60
CA ASP A 158 1.44 -8.38 21.50
C ASP A 158 0.83 -7.75 20.22
N ILE A 159 0.13 -8.55 19.42
CA ILE A 159 -0.59 -8.10 18.22
C ILE A 159 -2.04 -7.81 18.58
N THR A 160 -2.47 -6.59 18.32
CA THR A 160 -3.82 -6.10 18.63
C THR A 160 -4.42 -5.35 17.44
N ASN A 161 -5.72 -5.04 17.48
CA ASN A 161 -6.43 -4.26 16.46
C ASN A 161 -6.22 -4.81 15.04
N VAL A 162 -6.38 -6.12 14.88
CA VAL A 162 -6.28 -6.77 13.57
C VAL A 162 -7.52 -6.44 12.76
N GLU A 163 -7.32 -5.75 11.64
CA GLU A 163 -8.39 -5.40 10.71
C GLU A 163 -7.99 -5.77 9.28
N SER A 164 -9.00 -6.10 8.46
CA SER A 164 -8.80 -6.30 7.02
C SER A 164 -9.87 -5.57 6.22
N ALA A 165 -9.48 -5.10 5.04
CA ALA A 165 -10.37 -4.47 4.07
C ALA A 165 -9.97 -4.87 2.65
N THR A 166 -10.92 -4.78 1.71
CA THR A 166 -10.72 -5.20 0.32
C THR A 166 -11.25 -4.15 -0.65
N SER A 167 -10.65 -4.10 -1.85
CA SER A 167 -11.14 -3.29 -2.96
C SER A 167 -11.08 -4.10 -4.26
N CYS A 168 -12.19 -4.13 -5.00
CA CYS A 168 -12.30 -4.78 -6.30
C CYS A 168 -12.08 -3.77 -7.41
N THR A 169 -10.99 -3.90 -8.19
CA THR A 169 -10.67 -3.03 -9.32
C THR A 169 -10.95 -3.67 -10.70
N GLY A 170 -11.60 -4.83 -10.71
CA GLY A 170 -11.99 -5.53 -11.93
C GLY A 170 -13.13 -4.83 -12.65
N LEU A 171 -13.48 -5.30 -13.87
CA LEU A 171 -14.46 -4.68 -14.74
C LEU A 171 -15.80 -4.42 -14.02
N GLY A 172 -16.15 -3.13 -13.84
CA GLY A 172 -17.36 -2.68 -13.17
C GLY A 172 -17.40 -2.98 -11.67
N HIS A 173 -16.25 -3.09 -11.00
CA HIS A 173 -16.10 -3.40 -9.56
C HIS A 173 -16.82 -4.69 -9.10
N ILE A 174 -17.16 -5.58 -10.06
CA ILE A 174 -17.95 -6.81 -9.81
C ILE A 174 -17.08 -8.06 -9.92
N MET A 175 -16.00 -8.03 -10.70
CA MET A 175 -15.11 -9.19 -10.87
C MET A 175 -13.97 -9.14 -9.87
N ALA A 176 -14.02 -10.00 -8.87
CA ALA A 176 -13.03 -10.09 -7.79
C ALA A 176 -11.71 -10.79 -8.21
N ASN A 177 -11.35 -10.77 -9.51
CA ASN A 177 -10.07 -11.30 -10.00
C ASN A 177 -8.95 -10.26 -10.03
N LYS A 178 -9.27 -8.98 -9.86
CA LYS A 178 -8.33 -7.87 -9.73
C LYS A 178 -8.74 -6.98 -8.57
N GLY A 179 -7.75 -6.47 -7.85
CA GLY A 179 -8.01 -5.64 -6.67
C GLY A 179 -6.86 -5.68 -5.67
N GLY A 180 -7.20 -5.35 -4.42
CA GLY A 180 -6.28 -5.38 -3.30
C GLY A 180 -6.94 -5.85 -2.00
N ILE A 181 -6.16 -6.50 -1.17
CA ILE A 181 -6.47 -6.88 0.20
C ILE A 181 -5.50 -6.16 1.11
N LEU A 182 -6.01 -5.38 2.04
CA LEU A 182 -5.27 -4.74 3.11
C LEU A 182 -5.53 -5.47 4.42
N THR A 183 -4.48 -5.84 5.14
CA THR A 183 -4.54 -6.29 6.53
C THR A 183 -3.61 -5.43 7.36
N SER A 184 -4.12 -4.87 8.45
CA SER A 184 -3.33 -4.08 9.39
C SER A 184 -3.52 -4.54 10.83
N PHE A 185 -2.55 -4.23 11.67
CA PHE A 185 -2.59 -4.50 13.10
C PHE A 185 -1.61 -3.59 13.86
N ILE A 186 -1.74 -3.56 15.17
CA ILE A 186 -0.80 -2.89 16.06
C ILE A 186 0.07 -3.94 16.74
N TYR A 187 1.40 -3.78 16.67
CA TYR A 187 2.39 -4.55 17.39
C TYR A 187 3.19 -3.64 18.30
N LYS A 188 3.04 -3.82 19.62
CA LYS A 188 3.74 -3.02 20.64
C LYS A 188 3.65 -1.50 20.42
N GLY A 189 2.49 -1.02 19.97
CA GLY A 189 2.22 0.37 19.72
C GLY A 189 2.56 0.89 18.32
N TYR A 190 3.20 0.07 17.46
CA TYR A 190 3.42 0.40 16.05
C TYR A 190 2.36 -0.20 15.15
N SER A 191 1.83 0.59 14.24
CA SER A 191 0.86 0.12 13.25
C SER A 191 1.56 -0.41 11.99
N LEU A 192 1.28 -1.68 11.66
CA LEU A 192 1.79 -2.33 10.47
C LEU A 192 0.63 -2.61 9.51
N ALA A 193 0.86 -2.37 8.22
CA ALA A 193 -0.11 -2.65 7.16
C ALA A 193 0.54 -3.45 6.02
N PHE A 194 -0.16 -4.46 5.55
CA PHE A 194 0.24 -5.31 4.44
C PHE A 194 -0.84 -5.30 3.38
N ILE A 195 -0.46 -4.93 2.15
CA ILE A 195 -1.37 -4.86 1.02
C ILE A 195 -0.91 -5.87 -0.02
N SER A 196 -1.78 -6.82 -0.36
CA SER A 196 -1.58 -7.75 -1.49
C SER A 196 -2.49 -7.35 -2.64
N SER A 197 -1.95 -7.19 -3.84
CA SER A 197 -2.75 -6.75 -4.99
C SER A 197 -2.50 -7.59 -6.24
N HIS A 198 -3.52 -7.63 -7.10
CA HIS A 198 -3.44 -8.14 -8.46
C HIS A 198 -3.97 -7.07 -9.41
N LEU A 199 -3.05 -6.37 -10.11
CA LEU A 199 -3.37 -5.22 -10.92
C LEU A 199 -3.65 -5.59 -12.39
N ALA A 200 -4.15 -4.62 -13.17
CA ALA A 200 -4.52 -4.79 -14.56
C ALA A 200 -3.38 -5.37 -15.41
N ALA A 201 -3.67 -6.45 -16.15
CA ALA A 201 -2.71 -7.15 -16.99
C ALA A 201 -2.36 -6.37 -18.27
N HIS A 202 -1.40 -6.90 -19.03
CA HIS A 202 -0.91 -6.42 -20.32
C HIS A 202 -0.03 -5.17 -20.33
N LEU A 203 0.89 -5.10 -21.31
CA LEU A 203 1.90 -4.05 -21.42
C LEU A 203 1.29 -2.64 -21.52
N LYS A 204 0.26 -2.47 -22.33
CA LYS A 204 -0.37 -1.16 -22.62
C LYS A 204 -1.17 -0.57 -21.47
N HIS A 205 -1.56 -1.36 -20.46
CA HIS A 205 -2.48 -0.96 -19.40
C HIS A 205 -1.77 -0.39 -18.15
N PHE A 206 -0.59 0.20 -18.31
CA PHE A 206 0.14 0.76 -17.17
C PHE A 206 -0.63 1.89 -16.46
N SER A 207 -1.38 2.73 -17.20
CA SER A 207 -2.23 3.77 -16.60
C SER A 207 -3.34 3.15 -15.73
N LYS A 208 -3.98 2.06 -16.23
CA LYS A 208 -5.02 1.37 -15.46
C LYS A 208 -4.45 0.72 -14.18
N ARG A 209 -3.20 0.25 -14.21
CA ARG A 209 -2.52 -0.20 -12.98
C ARG A 209 -2.33 0.92 -11.97
N ASN A 210 -1.96 2.12 -12.44
CA ASN A 210 -1.87 3.30 -11.57
C ASN A 210 -3.23 3.63 -10.94
N GLU A 211 -4.30 3.64 -11.75
CA GLU A 211 -5.67 3.82 -11.27
C GLU A 211 -6.08 2.76 -10.24
N ASN A 212 -5.78 1.48 -10.50
CA ASN A 212 -6.08 0.41 -9.55
C ASN A 212 -5.39 0.61 -8.18
N ILE A 213 -4.17 1.16 -8.15
CA ILE A 213 -3.48 1.49 -6.89
C ILE A 213 -4.26 2.58 -6.14
N TRP A 214 -4.70 3.62 -6.84
CA TRP A 214 -5.49 4.71 -6.24
C TRP A 214 -6.85 4.20 -5.74
N GLU A 215 -7.56 3.39 -6.53
CA GLU A 215 -8.83 2.75 -6.16
C GLU A 215 -8.67 1.89 -4.87
N ILE A 216 -7.61 1.06 -4.80
CA ILE A 216 -7.34 0.24 -3.61
C ILE A 216 -7.11 1.11 -2.37
N LEU A 217 -6.35 2.21 -2.49
CA LEU A 217 -6.09 3.12 -1.37
C LEU A 217 -7.32 3.94 -0.97
N ALA A 218 -8.18 4.27 -1.93
CA ALA A 218 -9.43 4.97 -1.66
C ALA A 218 -10.45 4.10 -0.92
N GLU A 219 -10.54 2.80 -1.27
CA GLU A 219 -11.62 1.91 -0.80
C GLU A 219 -11.21 1.00 0.35
N ALA A 220 -9.99 0.39 0.28
CA ALA A 220 -9.53 -0.53 1.32
C ALA A 220 -8.98 0.25 2.52
N ARG A 221 -9.82 0.52 3.51
CA ARG A 221 -9.52 1.31 4.70
C ARG A 221 -9.59 0.48 5.97
N THR A 222 -8.55 0.58 6.81
CA THR A 222 -8.50 0.01 8.17
C THR A 222 -8.14 1.11 9.16
N GLY A 223 -8.33 0.91 10.46
CA GLY A 223 -8.03 1.94 11.47
C GLY A 223 -8.87 3.20 11.30
N ASP A 224 -8.24 4.33 11.05
CA ASP A 224 -8.92 5.61 10.72
C ASP A 224 -9.46 5.54 9.29
N LYS A 225 -10.78 5.40 9.13
CA LYS A 225 -11.43 5.24 7.83
C LYS A 225 -11.36 6.49 6.96
N ASP A 226 -11.06 7.65 7.54
CA ASP A 226 -10.88 8.90 6.81
C ASP A 226 -9.48 8.99 6.16
N MET A 227 -8.53 8.09 6.50
CA MET A 227 -7.15 8.13 6.03
C MET A 227 -6.79 6.91 5.23
N ASP A 228 -6.05 7.08 4.13
CA ASP A 228 -5.50 5.95 3.39
C ASP A 228 -4.36 5.24 4.18
N ALA A 229 -4.04 4.02 3.76
CA ALA A 229 -3.03 3.22 4.44
C ALA A 229 -1.63 3.87 4.44
N PHE A 230 -1.30 4.70 3.44
CA PHE A 230 0.01 5.33 3.34
C PHE A 230 0.18 6.48 4.33
N VAL A 231 -0.91 7.13 4.71
CA VAL A 231 -0.87 8.24 5.65
C VAL A 231 -0.85 7.74 7.10
N GLN A 232 -1.68 6.74 7.43
CA GLN A 232 -1.97 6.42 8.83
C GLN A 232 -1.07 5.35 9.45
N HIS A 233 -0.50 4.42 8.65
CA HIS A 233 0.27 3.32 9.22
C HIS A 233 1.77 3.64 9.29
N ASP A 234 2.41 3.20 10.38
CA ASP A 234 3.84 3.43 10.64
C ASP A 234 4.73 2.69 9.64
N TYR A 235 4.36 1.46 9.31
CA TYR A 235 5.05 0.62 8.34
C TYR A 235 4.05 0.00 7.38
N VAL A 236 4.23 0.23 6.09
CA VAL A 236 3.37 -0.30 5.03
C VAL A 236 4.20 -1.14 4.07
N PHE A 237 3.78 -2.38 3.86
CA PHE A 237 4.30 -3.23 2.81
C PHE A 237 3.25 -3.42 1.72
N TRP A 238 3.65 -3.23 0.48
CA TRP A 238 2.81 -3.51 -0.68
C TRP A 238 3.44 -4.62 -1.51
N MET A 239 2.73 -5.71 -1.70
CA MET A 239 3.18 -6.86 -2.46
C MET A 239 2.13 -7.29 -3.49
N GLY A 240 2.50 -8.08 -4.47
CA GLY A 240 1.53 -8.67 -5.39
C GLY A 240 2.07 -8.86 -6.80
N ASP A 241 1.21 -9.40 -7.65
CA ASP A 241 1.34 -9.30 -9.09
C ASP A 241 0.89 -7.90 -9.54
N LEU A 242 1.85 -6.97 -9.53
CA LEU A 242 1.62 -5.59 -9.91
C LEU A 242 1.54 -5.42 -11.44
N ASN A 243 1.85 -6.46 -12.19
CA ASN A 243 1.71 -6.54 -13.65
C ASN A 243 2.44 -5.45 -14.47
N TYR A 244 3.32 -4.64 -13.84
CA TYR A 244 4.17 -3.72 -14.59
C TYR A 244 5.19 -4.50 -15.41
N ARG A 245 5.47 -3.99 -16.61
CA ARG A 245 6.24 -4.71 -17.62
C ARG A 245 7.54 -4.01 -17.96
N VAL A 246 8.48 -4.78 -18.53
CA VAL A 246 9.67 -4.23 -19.18
C VAL A 246 9.27 -3.74 -20.58
N ASP A 247 9.52 -2.47 -20.89
CA ASP A 247 9.16 -1.80 -22.14
C ASP A 247 10.36 -1.02 -22.68
N LEU A 248 11.23 -1.73 -23.40
CA LEU A 248 12.45 -1.16 -23.97
C LEU A 248 12.15 -0.07 -25.01
N ASN A 249 11.08 -0.23 -25.79
CA ASN A 249 10.72 0.72 -26.82
C ASN A 249 10.36 2.09 -26.23
N THR A 250 9.40 2.12 -25.29
CA THR A 250 9.01 3.38 -24.65
C THR A 250 10.20 4.00 -23.89
N ALA A 251 11.08 3.19 -23.29
CA ALA A 251 12.27 3.70 -22.62
C ALA A 251 13.26 4.40 -23.57
N ARG A 252 13.20 4.06 -24.87
CA ARG A 252 13.99 4.70 -25.95
C ARG A 252 13.24 5.84 -26.67
N GLY A 253 12.02 6.17 -26.26
CA GLY A 253 11.14 7.13 -26.94
C GLY A 253 10.46 6.58 -28.20
N GLU A 254 10.46 5.24 -28.39
CA GLU A 254 9.80 4.56 -29.48
C GLU A 254 8.37 4.16 -29.13
N PRO A 255 7.50 3.92 -30.12
CA PRO A 255 6.17 3.37 -29.87
C PRO A 255 6.23 2.01 -29.16
N MET A 256 5.28 1.76 -28.28
CA MET A 256 5.15 0.51 -27.54
C MET A 256 5.11 -0.69 -28.51
N PRO A 257 5.77 -1.82 -28.20
CA PRO A 257 5.79 -2.97 -29.09
C PRO A 257 4.38 -3.55 -29.29
N PRO A 258 4.08 -4.08 -30.48
CA PRO A 258 2.77 -4.69 -30.76
C PRO A 258 2.59 -5.98 -29.94
N LYS A 259 1.34 -6.44 -29.81
CA LYS A 259 1.01 -7.67 -29.06
C LYS A 259 1.47 -8.97 -29.75
N LYS A 260 1.65 -8.96 -31.09
CA LYS A 260 2.00 -10.10 -31.93
C LYS A 260 2.86 -9.66 -33.12
N GLY A 261 3.42 -10.62 -33.87
CA GLY A 261 4.22 -10.40 -35.09
C GLY A 261 5.66 -10.01 -34.81
N ASP A 262 6.39 -9.63 -35.88
CA ASP A 262 7.85 -9.41 -35.81
C ASP A 262 8.29 -8.37 -34.80
N GLY A 263 7.54 -7.29 -34.62
CA GLY A 263 7.84 -6.27 -33.63
C GLY A 263 7.75 -6.80 -32.20
N HIS A 264 6.79 -7.68 -31.91
CA HIS A 264 6.70 -8.37 -30.62
C HIS A 264 7.90 -9.30 -30.41
N LYS A 265 8.19 -10.14 -31.42
CA LYS A 265 9.29 -11.10 -31.36
C LYS A 265 10.63 -10.40 -31.18
N LYS A 266 10.90 -9.33 -31.92
CA LYS A 266 12.11 -8.51 -31.78
C LYS A 266 12.25 -7.97 -30.37
N HIS A 267 11.18 -7.38 -29.81
CA HIS A 267 11.20 -6.86 -28.44
C HIS A 267 11.45 -7.98 -27.41
N TRP A 268 10.80 -9.14 -27.58
CA TRP A 268 11.01 -10.29 -26.72
C TRP A 268 12.47 -10.78 -26.75
N GLU A 269 13.06 -10.92 -27.95
CA GLU A 269 14.45 -11.32 -28.14
C GLU A 269 15.44 -10.32 -27.50
N GLU A 270 15.19 -9.03 -27.65
CA GLU A 270 16.03 -7.98 -27.04
C GLU A 270 15.97 -8.05 -25.50
N VAL A 271 14.78 -8.19 -24.92
CA VAL A 271 14.62 -8.37 -23.46
C VAL A 271 15.30 -9.64 -23.00
N LYS A 272 15.08 -10.77 -23.72
CA LYS A 272 15.68 -12.06 -23.40
C LYS A 272 17.22 -12.01 -23.43
N LYS A 273 17.79 -11.32 -24.40
CA LYS A 273 19.25 -11.10 -24.49
C LYS A 273 19.80 -10.37 -23.27
N LEU A 274 19.08 -9.35 -22.77
CA LEU A 274 19.47 -8.63 -21.55
C LEU A 274 19.36 -9.53 -20.30
N VAL A 275 18.32 -10.37 -20.25
CA VAL A 275 18.15 -11.38 -19.19
C VAL A 275 19.30 -12.37 -19.17
N ASP A 276 19.63 -12.95 -20.32
CA ASP A 276 20.71 -13.95 -20.48
C ASP A 276 22.08 -13.34 -20.13
N GLY A 277 22.27 -12.07 -20.50
CA GLY A 277 23.46 -11.29 -20.14
C GLY A 277 23.47 -10.78 -18.70
N LYS A 278 22.45 -11.10 -17.88
CA LYS A 278 22.25 -10.60 -16.48
C LYS A 278 22.32 -9.06 -16.40
N LYS A 279 21.87 -8.39 -17.44
CA LYS A 279 21.84 -6.91 -17.54
C LYS A 279 20.61 -6.33 -16.84
N TYR A 280 20.39 -6.73 -15.58
CA TYR A 280 19.18 -6.36 -14.83
C TYR A 280 19.02 -4.84 -14.67
N GLY A 281 20.12 -4.10 -14.51
CA GLY A 281 20.06 -2.64 -14.44
C GLY A 281 19.52 -1.98 -15.71
N GLU A 282 19.74 -2.58 -16.88
CA GLU A 282 19.18 -2.11 -18.16
C GLU A 282 17.68 -2.43 -18.26
N LEU A 283 17.28 -3.63 -17.84
CA LEU A 283 15.88 -4.00 -17.75
C LEU A 283 15.10 -3.08 -16.81
N LEU A 284 15.66 -2.73 -15.66
CA LEU A 284 15.03 -1.85 -14.66
C LEU A 284 14.90 -0.40 -15.14
N LYS A 285 15.77 0.08 -16.02
CA LYS A 285 15.58 1.39 -16.68
C LYS A 285 14.35 1.40 -17.59
N ALA A 286 13.96 0.24 -18.12
CA ALA A 286 12.78 0.05 -18.96
C ALA A 286 11.56 -0.50 -18.18
N ASP A 287 11.67 -0.67 -16.86
CA ASP A 287 10.58 -1.15 -16.00
C ASP A 287 9.52 -0.06 -15.81
N GLN A 288 8.28 -0.40 -16.13
CA GLN A 288 7.16 0.53 -16.05
C GLN A 288 6.90 1.01 -14.62
N LEU A 289 7.05 0.15 -13.59
CA LEU A 289 6.83 0.54 -12.20
C LEU A 289 7.83 1.63 -11.79
N LYS A 290 9.12 1.43 -12.07
CA LYS A 290 10.17 2.42 -11.77
C LYS A 290 9.93 3.74 -12.52
N ARG A 291 9.45 3.67 -13.75
CA ARG A 291 9.11 4.85 -14.55
C ARG A 291 7.96 5.64 -13.93
N GLU A 292 6.84 4.99 -13.60
CA GLU A 292 5.65 5.65 -13.04
C GLU A 292 5.91 6.15 -11.61
N GLN A 293 6.72 5.43 -10.81
CA GLN A 293 7.16 5.87 -9.49
C GLN A 293 8.05 7.11 -9.58
N LYS A 294 9.05 7.11 -10.48
CA LYS A 294 9.92 8.28 -10.73
C LYS A 294 9.14 9.50 -11.20
N ALA A 295 8.07 9.29 -11.95
CA ALA A 295 7.16 10.37 -12.39
C ALA A 295 6.21 10.86 -11.29
N GLY A 296 6.30 10.35 -10.06
CA GLY A 296 5.46 10.73 -8.92
C GLY A 296 4.00 10.30 -9.04
N LYS A 297 3.66 9.37 -9.94
CA LYS A 297 2.28 8.97 -10.19
C LYS A 297 1.76 7.92 -9.21
N ILE A 298 2.66 7.14 -8.61
CA ILE A 298 2.34 6.04 -7.70
C ILE A 298 3.46 5.84 -6.68
N PHE A 299 3.15 5.22 -5.55
CA PHE A 299 4.11 4.76 -4.55
C PHE A 299 5.11 5.83 -4.10
N HIS A 300 4.63 7.06 -3.88
CA HIS A 300 5.46 8.14 -3.36
C HIS A 300 6.12 7.72 -2.02
N ASN A 301 7.43 7.90 -1.93
CA ASN A 301 8.27 7.51 -0.79
C ASN A 301 8.33 5.99 -0.49
N PHE A 302 7.89 5.12 -1.40
CA PHE A 302 8.12 3.69 -1.27
C PHE A 302 9.51 3.29 -1.75
N THR A 303 10.07 2.30 -1.08
CA THR A 303 11.36 1.68 -1.39
C THR A 303 11.14 0.22 -1.80
N GLU A 304 12.06 -0.32 -2.56
CA GLU A 304 12.10 -1.72 -2.98
C GLU A 304 13.53 -2.24 -2.85
N ALA A 305 13.67 -3.49 -2.43
CA ALA A 305 14.99 -4.14 -2.37
C ALA A 305 15.68 -4.13 -3.74
N PRO A 306 17.00 -4.04 -3.80
CA PRO A 306 17.73 -4.12 -5.06
C PRO A 306 17.37 -5.40 -5.84
N ILE A 307 16.87 -5.25 -7.05
CA ILE A 307 16.55 -6.36 -7.94
C ILE A 307 17.84 -6.80 -8.64
N THR A 308 18.41 -7.89 -8.17
CA THR A 308 19.65 -8.51 -8.68
C THR A 308 19.39 -9.89 -9.29
N TYR A 309 18.14 -10.17 -9.60
CA TYR A 309 17.65 -11.45 -10.09
C TYR A 309 16.89 -11.30 -11.40
N THR A 310 16.64 -12.44 -12.03
CA THR A 310 15.93 -12.53 -13.31
C THR A 310 14.43 -12.23 -13.16
N PRO A 311 13.75 -11.72 -14.20
CA PRO A 311 12.29 -11.53 -14.20
C PRO A 311 11.51 -12.79 -13.82
N THR A 312 10.37 -12.61 -13.16
CA THR A 312 9.54 -13.71 -12.63
C THR A 312 8.50 -14.23 -13.61
N PHE A 313 8.19 -13.48 -14.66
CA PHE A 313 7.09 -13.73 -15.60
C PHE A 313 7.55 -13.53 -17.07
N LYS A 314 7.03 -14.16 -18.07
CA LYS A 314 6.17 -15.33 -18.12
C LYS A 314 7.04 -16.56 -18.37
N VAL A 315 6.96 -17.55 -17.49
CA VAL A 315 7.81 -18.73 -17.56
C VAL A 315 7.00 -20.00 -17.86
N GLN A 316 7.70 -21.06 -18.27
CA GLN A 316 7.15 -22.41 -18.27
C GLN A 316 6.93 -22.90 -16.83
N ARG A 317 5.95 -23.80 -16.64
CA ARG A 317 5.66 -24.43 -15.34
C ARG A 317 6.64 -25.56 -15.05
N VAL A 318 7.93 -25.20 -14.95
CA VAL A 318 9.05 -26.12 -14.72
C VAL A 318 9.96 -25.58 -13.61
N LYS A 319 10.81 -26.41 -13.03
CA LYS A 319 11.88 -25.96 -12.15
C LYS A 319 12.92 -25.16 -12.96
N GLY A 320 13.46 -24.12 -12.37
CA GLY A 320 14.36 -23.19 -13.07
C GLY A 320 13.58 -22.10 -13.80
N ILE A 321 14.24 -21.43 -14.73
CA ILE A 321 13.71 -20.33 -15.53
C ILE A 321 13.74 -20.72 -17.02
N ASP A 322 12.57 -20.78 -17.62
CA ASP A 322 12.38 -20.95 -19.07
C ASP A 322 11.23 -20.04 -19.50
N TYR A 323 11.53 -19.00 -20.32
CA TYR A 323 10.55 -17.97 -20.66
C TYR A 323 9.72 -18.35 -21.88
N LYS A 324 8.40 -18.15 -21.79
CA LYS A 324 7.47 -18.25 -22.91
C LYS A 324 7.56 -17.02 -23.81
N GLU A 325 7.59 -17.22 -25.13
CA GLU A 325 7.65 -16.13 -26.12
C GLU A 325 6.39 -15.25 -26.14
N GLN A 326 5.29 -15.71 -25.55
CA GLN A 326 4.02 -14.97 -25.52
C GLN A 326 4.12 -13.58 -24.88
N ARG A 327 5.02 -13.37 -23.94
CA ARG A 327 5.23 -12.10 -23.23
C ARG A 327 6.72 -11.90 -22.97
N ALA A 328 7.20 -10.67 -23.17
CA ALA A 328 8.57 -10.33 -22.81
C ALA A 328 8.78 -10.52 -21.29
N PRO A 329 9.92 -11.12 -20.89
CA PRO A 329 10.25 -11.30 -19.49
C PRO A 329 10.09 -10.00 -18.71
N SER A 330 9.38 -10.05 -17.57
CA SER A 330 9.04 -8.84 -16.79
C SER A 330 9.00 -9.10 -15.30
N TYR A 331 9.26 -8.04 -14.50
CA TYR A 331 9.18 -8.06 -13.05
C TYR A 331 7.76 -7.72 -12.61
N CYS A 332 6.83 -8.67 -12.75
CA CYS A 332 5.42 -8.47 -12.41
C CYS A 332 5.18 -8.55 -10.91
N ASP A 333 5.90 -9.44 -10.23
CA ASP A 333 5.74 -9.80 -8.84
C ASP A 333 6.72 -8.99 -7.99
N ARG A 334 6.20 -8.14 -7.10
CA ARG A 334 6.98 -7.10 -6.42
C ARG A 334 6.66 -7.03 -4.93
N ILE A 335 7.64 -6.56 -4.14
CA ILE A 335 7.48 -6.22 -2.72
C ILE A 335 8.12 -4.86 -2.49
N LEU A 336 7.30 -3.87 -2.13
CA LEU A 336 7.71 -2.52 -1.79
C LEU A 336 7.37 -2.24 -0.34
N TRP A 337 8.07 -1.29 0.29
CA TRP A 337 7.72 -0.83 1.63
C TRP A 337 7.88 0.67 1.76
N ARG A 338 7.19 1.20 2.75
CA ARG A 338 7.31 2.55 3.24
C ARG A 338 7.22 2.54 4.75
N SER A 339 8.03 3.33 5.41
CA SER A 339 7.84 3.73 6.81
C SER A 339 7.42 5.19 6.89
N GLN A 340 6.82 5.60 8.00
CA GLN A 340 6.53 7.02 8.22
C GLN A 340 7.83 7.84 8.17
N ALA A 341 7.72 9.08 7.68
CA ALA A 341 8.88 9.93 7.45
C ALA A 341 9.73 10.16 8.72
N CYS A 342 9.09 10.15 9.91
CA CYS A 342 9.78 10.26 11.19
C CYS A 342 10.69 9.07 11.51
N PHE A 343 10.42 7.89 10.95
CA PHE A 343 11.24 6.70 11.18
C PHE A 343 12.32 6.53 10.10
N GLY A 344 12.03 6.92 8.85
CA GLY A 344 12.86 6.68 7.69
C GLY A 344 12.75 5.27 7.12
N ASN A 345 12.85 5.13 5.81
CA ASN A 345 12.74 3.83 5.13
C ASN A 345 13.94 2.89 5.41
N ASP A 346 15.05 3.41 5.87
CA ASP A 346 16.25 2.67 6.31
C ASP A 346 16.04 1.89 7.61
N THR A 347 14.97 2.16 8.35
CA THR A 347 14.55 1.33 9.51
C THR A 347 14.07 -0.05 9.08
N VAL A 348 13.72 -0.25 7.82
CA VAL A 348 13.37 -1.55 7.24
C VAL A 348 14.53 -2.03 6.38
N VAL A 349 15.18 -3.11 6.81
CA VAL A 349 16.34 -3.69 6.13
C VAL A 349 15.92 -4.99 5.43
N PRO A 350 15.96 -5.04 4.09
CA PRO A 350 15.78 -6.29 3.36
C PRO A 350 17.01 -7.18 3.56
N GLU A 351 16.84 -8.37 4.13
CA GLU A 351 17.94 -9.32 4.37
C GLU A 351 18.12 -10.30 3.19
N GLN A 352 17.00 -10.83 2.68
CA GLN A 352 17.01 -11.74 1.54
C GLN A 352 15.75 -11.49 0.71
N VAL A 353 15.91 -11.14 -0.57
CA VAL A 353 14.79 -11.00 -1.50
C VAL A 353 15.17 -11.69 -2.81
N GLN A 354 14.43 -12.73 -3.17
CA GLN A 354 14.75 -13.55 -4.33
C GLN A 354 13.53 -14.28 -4.91
N PRO A 355 13.55 -14.62 -6.20
CA PRO A 355 12.57 -15.50 -6.80
C PRO A 355 12.83 -16.96 -6.39
N LEU A 356 11.76 -17.70 -6.14
CA LEU A 356 11.82 -19.13 -5.82
C LEU A 356 11.75 -19.95 -7.13
N ILE A 357 12.85 -19.99 -7.85
CA ILE A 357 12.92 -20.56 -9.20
C ILE A 357 12.60 -22.07 -9.28
N ASN A 358 12.72 -22.79 -8.17
CA ASN A 358 12.43 -24.23 -8.11
C ASN A 358 10.94 -24.55 -7.92
N VAL A 359 10.10 -23.56 -7.68
CA VAL A 359 8.63 -23.69 -7.72
C VAL A 359 8.19 -23.81 -9.17
N SER A 360 7.41 -24.84 -9.47
CA SER A 360 7.05 -25.22 -10.85
C SER A 360 5.56 -25.16 -11.17
N THR A 361 4.71 -24.89 -10.18
CA THR A 361 3.26 -24.90 -10.32
C THR A 361 2.72 -23.80 -11.23
N SER A 362 3.34 -22.60 -11.21
CA SER A 362 2.82 -21.42 -11.93
C SER A 362 3.73 -20.97 -13.08
N ASP A 363 3.17 -20.16 -13.99
CA ASP A 363 3.91 -19.39 -15.00
C ASP A 363 4.49 -18.07 -14.44
N HIS A 364 4.32 -17.83 -13.14
CA HIS A 364 5.05 -16.86 -12.33
C HIS A 364 5.97 -17.56 -11.34
N LYS A 365 7.16 -17.02 -11.12
CA LYS A 365 8.01 -17.44 -10.01
C LYS A 365 7.68 -16.60 -8.77
N PRO A 366 7.40 -17.25 -7.61
CA PRO A 366 7.15 -16.51 -6.39
C PRO A 366 8.35 -15.65 -6.00
N ILE A 367 8.08 -14.51 -5.37
CA ILE A 367 9.10 -13.70 -4.69
C ILE A 367 8.93 -13.89 -3.19
N ARG A 368 10.01 -14.27 -2.51
CA ARG A 368 10.08 -14.27 -1.05
C ARG A 368 11.18 -13.31 -0.59
N GLY A 369 10.86 -12.49 0.41
CA GLY A 369 11.82 -11.61 1.06
C GLY A 369 11.73 -11.72 2.58
N VAL A 370 12.87 -11.60 3.27
CA VAL A 370 12.93 -11.40 4.71
C VAL A 370 13.32 -9.95 4.96
N TYR A 371 12.55 -9.27 5.80
CA TYR A 371 12.72 -7.86 6.13
C TYR A 371 12.84 -7.71 7.64
N LYS A 372 13.90 -7.05 8.09
CA LYS A 372 14.05 -6.68 9.48
C LYS A 372 13.57 -5.25 9.69
N ILE A 373 12.53 -5.07 10.50
CA ILE A 373 12.05 -3.76 10.93
C ILE A 373 12.78 -3.43 12.25
N ASN A 374 13.56 -2.37 12.26
CA ASN A 374 14.18 -1.84 13.46
C ASN A 374 13.30 -0.72 13.99
N PHE A 375 12.54 -0.98 15.05
CA PHE A 375 11.62 0.02 15.59
C PHE A 375 12.38 1.18 16.22
N VAL A 376 12.04 2.39 15.81
CA VAL A 376 12.55 3.60 16.43
C VAL A 376 11.75 3.82 17.71
N LYS A 377 12.43 3.91 18.86
CA LYS A 377 11.77 4.12 20.14
C LYS A 377 10.98 5.43 20.08
N THR A 378 9.66 5.33 20.10
CA THR A 378 8.79 6.49 20.26
C THR A 378 8.84 6.93 21.73
N PRO A 379 8.88 8.25 22.02
CA PRO A 379 8.79 8.72 23.38
C PRO A 379 7.52 8.19 24.05
N SER A 380 7.65 7.77 25.32
CA SER A 380 6.48 7.47 26.14
C SER A 380 5.77 8.78 26.46
N TYR A 381 4.67 9.04 25.76
CA TYR A 381 3.84 10.22 26.03
C TYR A 381 2.91 9.98 27.23
N GLU A 382 3.50 9.72 28.41
CA GLU A 382 2.71 9.74 29.65
C GLU A 382 2.11 11.13 29.84
N MET A 383 0.81 11.19 30.12
CA MET A 383 0.10 12.44 30.41
C MET A 383 0.53 12.97 31.78
N ASP A 384 1.58 13.76 31.76
CA ASP A 384 1.97 14.58 32.91
C ASP A 384 1.38 15.99 32.72
N THR A 385 0.21 16.22 33.31
CA THR A 385 -0.52 17.50 33.20
C THR A 385 0.22 18.67 33.87
N THR A 386 1.27 18.40 34.65
CA THR A 386 2.04 19.44 35.37
C THR A 386 3.15 20.06 34.52
N LYS A 387 3.50 19.44 33.36
CA LYS A 387 4.55 19.93 32.49
C LYS A 387 4.01 20.67 31.28
N ASN A 388 4.75 21.66 30.83
CA ASN A 388 4.48 22.33 29.56
C ASN A 388 4.72 21.36 28.40
N VAL A 389 3.81 21.39 27.44
CA VAL A 389 3.87 20.63 26.18
C VAL A 389 3.82 21.59 25.00
N ALA A 390 4.25 21.11 23.84
CA ALA A 390 4.17 21.87 22.60
C ALA A 390 2.72 22.01 22.13
N HIS A 391 2.32 23.25 21.85
CA HIS A 391 1.09 23.61 21.16
C HIS A 391 1.45 24.22 19.81
N LEU A 392 0.85 23.71 18.74
CA LEU A 392 1.03 24.18 17.37
C LEU A 392 -0.17 25.06 17.01
N ASN A 393 0.03 26.36 17.05
CA ASN A 393 -0.96 27.35 16.60
C ASN A 393 -0.76 27.55 15.10
N ILE A 394 -1.64 26.96 14.29
CA ILE A 394 -1.58 27.12 12.85
C ILE A 394 -2.05 28.53 12.51
N LYS A 395 -1.15 29.39 12.03
CA LYS A 395 -1.43 30.81 11.76
C LYS A 395 -2.00 31.06 10.39
N LYS A 396 -1.51 30.31 9.42
CA LYS A 396 -1.91 30.42 8.03
C LYS A 396 -1.67 29.13 7.28
N VAL A 397 -2.61 28.77 6.40
CA VAL A 397 -2.44 27.71 5.40
C VAL A 397 -2.95 28.22 4.07
N ASP A 398 -2.12 28.15 3.03
CA ASP A 398 -2.48 28.43 1.65
C ASP A 398 -2.48 27.11 0.86
N GLY A 399 -3.61 26.77 0.24
CA GLY A 399 -3.71 25.75 -0.80
C GLY A 399 -3.53 26.40 -2.17
N ILE A 400 -2.81 25.74 -3.07
CA ILE A 400 -2.54 26.25 -4.41
C ILE A 400 -2.89 25.18 -5.42
N LYS A 401 -3.73 25.50 -6.41
CA LYS A 401 -4.18 24.60 -7.47
C LYS A 401 -4.75 23.28 -6.93
N LEU A 402 -5.65 23.34 -5.95
CA LEU A 402 -6.37 22.16 -5.49
C LEU A 402 -7.15 21.53 -6.64
N THR A 403 -7.38 20.23 -6.57
CA THR A 403 -8.19 19.51 -7.55
C THR A 403 -9.65 19.92 -7.42
N ALA A 404 -10.33 20.15 -8.54
CA ALA A 404 -11.77 20.34 -8.57
C ALA A 404 -12.46 18.98 -8.48
N SER A 405 -13.36 18.79 -7.53
CA SER A 405 -14.20 17.60 -7.36
C SER A 405 -15.66 17.85 -7.71
N ASP A 406 -16.15 19.07 -7.56
CA ASP A 406 -17.50 19.46 -7.95
C ASP A 406 -17.74 19.40 -9.47
N ILE A 407 -18.97 19.11 -9.88
CA ILE A 407 -19.43 19.15 -11.28
C ILE A 407 -19.20 20.53 -11.92
N GLY A 408 -19.19 21.60 -11.13
CA GLY A 408 -18.94 22.98 -11.56
C GLY A 408 -17.47 23.33 -11.82
N GLY A 409 -16.53 22.39 -11.61
CA GLY A 409 -15.09 22.64 -11.73
C GLY A 409 -14.50 23.44 -10.57
N SER A 410 -15.09 23.33 -9.39
CA SER A 410 -14.65 23.93 -8.12
C SER A 410 -14.50 22.88 -7.02
N SER A 411 -14.23 23.32 -5.81
CA SER A 411 -14.31 22.56 -4.57
C SER A 411 -14.57 23.51 -3.41
N ASP A 412 -15.17 22.99 -2.34
CA ASP A 412 -15.42 23.70 -1.07
C ASP A 412 -14.40 23.22 -0.02
N PRO A 413 -13.08 23.52 -0.17
CA PRO A 413 -12.03 22.88 0.59
C PRO A 413 -12.05 23.27 2.07
N TYR A 414 -11.76 22.26 2.91
CA TYR A 414 -11.41 22.42 4.31
C TYR A 414 -10.21 21.54 4.68
N LEU A 415 -9.62 21.78 5.85
CA LEU A 415 -8.44 21.06 6.33
C LEU A 415 -8.79 20.12 7.48
N GLN A 416 -8.25 18.92 7.43
CA GLN A 416 -8.18 18.00 8.56
C GLN A 416 -6.73 17.83 9.02
N PHE A 417 -6.54 17.73 10.34
CA PHE A 417 -5.22 17.60 10.95
C PHE A 417 -5.09 16.26 11.68
N ARG A 418 -3.94 15.59 11.49
CA ARG A 418 -3.54 14.38 12.22
C ARG A 418 -2.07 14.50 12.64
N MET A 419 -1.68 13.77 13.67
CA MET A 419 -0.27 13.63 14.05
C MET A 419 0.07 12.17 14.22
N TYR A 420 1.26 11.83 13.81
CA TYR A 420 1.80 10.49 13.97
C TYR A 420 3.15 10.54 14.71
N PRO A 421 3.39 9.60 15.64
CA PRO A 421 2.51 8.51 16.10
C PRO A 421 1.15 9.01 16.60
N GLY A 422 0.09 8.21 16.41
CA GLY A 422 -1.30 8.62 16.66
C GLY A 422 -1.63 9.05 18.09
N ASN A 423 -0.81 8.70 19.08
CA ASN A 423 -0.94 9.12 20.46
C ASN A 423 -0.32 10.50 20.75
N THR A 424 0.34 11.12 19.79
CA THR A 424 1.01 12.44 19.95
C THR A 424 0.01 13.56 20.15
N LEU A 425 -1.07 13.55 19.38
CA LEU A 425 -2.10 14.59 19.40
C LEU A 425 -3.03 14.42 20.61
N VAL A 426 -3.23 15.49 21.36
CA VAL A 426 -4.23 15.52 22.43
C VAL A 426 -5.60 15.84 21.82
N MET A 427 -6.46 14.84 21.76
CA MET A 427 -7.82 15.01 21.24
C MET A 427 -8.69 15.78 22.23
N PRO A 428 -9.55 16.70 21.77
CA PRO A 428 -10.55 17.36 22.62
C PRO A 428 -11.43 16.32 23.34
N LYS A 429 -11.88 16.63 24.58
CA LYS A 429 -12.76 15.74 25.37
C LYS A 429 -14.03 15.35 24.64
N ASN A 430 -14.51 16.21 23.74
CA ASN A 430 -15.64 15.93 22.88
C ASN A 430 -15.12 15.30 21.55
N LYS A 431 -15.08 13.98 21.51
CA LYS A 431 -14.59 13.18 20.35
C LYS A 431 -15.34 13.44 19.03
N LEU A 432 -16.50 14.13 19.07
CA LEU A 432 -17.30 14.46 17.89
C LEU A 432 -16.76 15.69 17.12
N LYS A 433 -15.85 16.48 17.71
CA LYS A 433 -15.19 17.58 16.99
C LYS A 433 -13.87 17.08 16.43
N LYS A 434 -13.87 16.69 15.16
CA LYS A 434 -12.64 16.54 14.37
C LYS A 434 -11.87 17.86 14.44
N LEU A 435 -10.53 17.82 14.45
CA LEU A 435 -9.70 19.02 14.38
C LEU A 435 -9.67 19.47 12.90
N ASN A 436 -10.73 20.12 12.48
CA ASN A 436 -10.91 20.61 11.11
C ASN A 436 -10.87 22.14 11.08
N SER A 437 -10.53 22.73 9.92
CA SER A 437 -10.77 24.14 9.64
C SER A 437 -12.25 24.40 9.29
N SER A 438 -12.64 25.66 9.12
CA SER A 438 -13.81 26.03 8.33
C SER A 438 -13.60 25.66 6.85
N TYR A 439 -14.66 25.50 6.05
CA TYR A 439 -14.52 25.34 4.59
C TYR A 439 -14.53 26.68 3.84
N LYS A 440 -14.02 26.69 2.61
CA LYS A 440 -13.97 27.87 1.72
C LYS A 440 -14.72 27.55 0.43
N THR A 441 -15.84 28.23 0.20
CA THR A 441 -16.73 27.95 -0.93
C THR A 441 -16.07 28.21 -2.28
N ALA A 442 -16.19 27.25 -3.21
CA ALA A 442 -15.81 27.34 -4.62
C ALA A 442 -14.39 27.88 -4.86
N ASN A 443 -13.40 27.34 -4.16
CA ASN A 443 -12.06 27.92 -4.14
C ASN A 443 -10.93 26.89 -4.28
N LEU A 444 -10.28 26.84 -5.42
CA LEU A 444 -9.12 25.98 -5.68
C LEU A 444 -7.79 26.55 -5.17
N ASN A 445 -7.78 27.78 -4.65
CA ASN A 445 -6.62 28.43 -4.05
C ASN A 445 -6.98 29.03 -2.68
N PRO A 446 -7.47 28.22 -1.72
CA PRO A 446 -7.96 28.73 -0.46
C PRO A 446 -6.84 29.26 0.42
N THR A 447 -7.15 30.34 1.15
CA THR A 447 -6.35 30.82 2.29
C THR A 447 -7.13 30.65 3.57
N PHE A 448 -6.56 29.95 4.52
CA PHE A 448 -7.07 29.80 5.89
C PHE A 448 -6.19 30.62 6.83
N ASN A 449 -6.79 31.49 7.63
CA ASN A 449 -6.11 32.30 8.63
C ASN A 449 -6.32 31.68 10.02
N ASP A 450 -5.66 32.21 11.06
CA ASP A 450 -5.65 31.60 12.40
C ASP A 450 -7.06 31.46 13.03
N HIS A 451 -8.02 32.32 12.66
CA HIS A 451 -9.42 32.18 13.10
C HIS A 451 -10.18 31.01 12.44
N ASP A 452 -9.72 30.53 11.26
CA ASP A 452 -10.26 29.37 10.56
C ASP A 452 -9.67 28.05 11.09
N LEU A 453 -8.55 28.09 11.80
CA LEU A 453 -7.67 26.97 12.06
C LEU A 453 -7.64 26.56 13.54
N PRO A 454 -7.51 25.27 13.85
CA PRO A 454 -7.40 24.82 15.23
C PRO A 454 -5.99 25.03 15.80
N THR A 455 -5.90 25.12 17.12
CA THR A 455 -4.65 24.90 17.86
C THR A 455 -4.50 23.41 18.15
N LEU A 456 -3.37 22.83 17.75
CA LEU A 456 -3.06 21.42 17.95
C LEU A 456 -2.20 21.26 19.22
N SER A 457 -2.77 20.66 20.27
CA SER A 457 -2.03 20.34 21.49
C SER A 457 -1.34 18.99 21.36
N THR A 458 -0.04 18.94 21.63
CA THR A 458 0.73 17.70 21.58
C THR A 458 1.01 17.16 22.98
N ARG A 459 1.55 15.95 23.07
CA ARG A 459 2.13 15.39 24.31
C ARG A 459 3.63 15.60 24.39
N CYS A 460 4.24 16.28 23.42
CA CYS A 460 5.67 16.52 23.35
C CYS A 460 6.09 17.57 24.36
N LYS A 461 7.05 17.23 25.24
CA LYS A 461 7.61 18.07 26.30
C LYS A 461 8.90 18.76 25.86
N THR A 462 9.54 18.28 24.79
CA THR A 462 10.82 18.78 24.27
C THR A 462 10.79 18.93 22.75
N VAL A 463 11.72 19.73 22.22
CA VAL A 463 11.93 19.83 20.77
C VAL A 463 12.36 18.50 20.18
N GLU A 464 13.15 17.68 20.90
CA GLU A 464 13.56 16.35 20.47
C GLU A 464 12.34 15.43 20.28
N GLU A 465 11.41 15.41 21.24
CA GLU A 465 10.16 14.66 21.11
C GLU A 465 9.34 15.16 19.92
N LEU A 466 9.22 16.49 19.74
CA LEU A 466 8.50 17.10 18.64
C LEU A 466 9.15 16.79 17.28
N SER A 467 10.47 16.62 17.24
CA SER A 467 11.19 16.26 16.01
C SER A 467 10.82 14.85 15.49
N ASN A 468 10.28 13.99 16.33
CA ASN A 468 9.83 12.64 15.98
C ASN A 468 8.36 12.58 15.53
N VAL A 469 7.74 13.74 15.29
CA VAL A 469 6.33 13.85 14.90
C VAL A 469 6.20 14.12 13.40
N VAL A 470 5.25 13.46 12.79
CA VAL A 470 4.70 13.82 11.47
C VAL A 470 3.37 14.54 11.69
N LEU A 471 3.26 15.77 11.21
CA LEU A 471 2.00 16.48 11.10
C LEU A 471 1.42 16.26 9.71
N PHE A 472 0.26 15.62 9.62
CA PHE A 472 -0.52 15.52 8.40
C PHE A 472 -1.54 16.64 8.34
N MET A 473 -1.60 17.32 7.20
CA MET A 473 -2.62 18.31 6.83
C MET A 473 -3.26 17.86 5.52
N GLY A 474 -4.49 17.38 5.58
CA GLY A 474 -5.28 16.93 4.44
C GLY A 474 -6.32 17.96 4.04
N PHE A 475 -6.45 18.19 2.72
CA PHE A 475 -7.57 18.94 2.13
C PHE A 475 -8.68 17.96 1.75
N TRP A 476 -9.90 18.37 2.07
CA TRP A 476 -11.15 17.68 1.77
C TRP A 476 -12.12 18.66 1.12
N ASP A 477 -12.95 18.17 0.21
CA ASP A 477 -14.07 18.91 -0.33
C ASP A 477 -15.30 18.67 0.53
N TYR A 478 -15.96 19.72 0.96
CA TYR A 478 -17.18 19.64 1.75
C TYR A 478 -18.39 19.46 0.84
N ASP A 479 -19.05 18.31 0.94
CA ASP A 479 -20.29 17.99 0.25
C ASP A 479 -21.48 17.99 1.21
N SER A 480 -22.51 18.75 0.88
CA SER A 480 -23.71 18.85 1.73
C SER A 480 -24.65 17.65 1.61
N LEU A 481 -24.53 16.86 0.55
CA LEU A 481 -25.46 15.77 0.20
C LEU A 481 -24.78 14.39 0.15
N ASP A 482 -23.47 14.34 -0.06
CA ASP A 482 -22.68 13.12 -0.19
C ASP A 482 -21.53 13.09 0.84
N ALA A 483 -20.69 12.07 0.76
CA ALA A 483 -19.47 11.99 1.56
C ALA A 483 -18.42 12.95 0.98
N ASP A 484 -17.71 13.66 1.88
CA ASP A 484 -16.66 14.59 1.50
C ASP A 484 -15.56 13.90 0.69
N ASP A 485 -15.10 14.51 -0.40
CA ASP A 485 -14.04 14.02 -1.25
C ASP A 485 -12.65 14.40 -0.72
N GLU A 486 -11.71 13.46 -0.77
CA GLU A 486 -10.32 13.70 -0.39
C GLU A 486 -9.55 14.38 -1.53
N LEU A 487 -9.04 15.59 -1.30
CA LEU A 487 -8.24 16.37 -2.27
C LEU A 487 -6.74 16.11 -2.11
N GLY A 488 -6.34 15.31 -1.12
CA GLY A 488 -4.97 14.97 -0.79
C GLY A 488 -4.36 15.83 0.31
N GLY A 489 -3.14 15.51 0.72
CA GLY A 489 -2.54 16.18 1.87
C GLY A 489 -1.01 16.18 1.86
N VAL A 490 -0.46 16.79 2.89
CA VAL A 490 0.98 16.89 3.12
C VAL A 490 1.33 16.25 4.46
N CYS A 491 2.31 15.34 4.43
CA CYS A 491 2.96 14.82 5.64
C CYS A 491 4.20 15.65 5.96
N LEU A 492 4.15 16.50 6.95
CA LEU A 492 5.26 17.33 7.39
C LEU A 492 6.05 16.60 8.47
N HIS A 493 7.27 16.19 8.14
CA HIS A 493 8.20 15.64 9.12
C HIS A 493 8.81 16.79 9.91
N LEU A 494 8.38 17.01 11.17
CA LEU A 494 8.74 18.18 11.94
C LEU A 494 10.25 18.30 12.21
N LYS A 495 11.01 17.20 12.21
CA LYS A 495 12.47 17.19 12.34
C LYS A 495 13.17 18.16 11.37
N GLU A 496 12.65 18.32 10.16
CA GLU A 496 13.23 19.20 9.16
C GLU A 496 13.08 20.68 9.51
N TYR A 497 12.09 21.01 10.33
CA TYR A 497 11.68 22.39 10.61
C TYR A 497 11.98 22.84 12.05
N VAL A 498 12.17 21.90 13.00
CA VAL A 498 12.30 22.23 14.43
C VAL A 498 13.73 22.13 14.96
N LYS A 499 14.72 21.75 14.14
CA LYS A 499 16.11 21.49 14.56
C LYS A 499 16.80 22.71 15.21
N ASP A 500 16.40 23.93 14.83
CA ASP A 500 16.96 25.19 15.36
C ASP A 500 16.09 25.79 16.49
N LEU A 501 15.00 25.11 16.89
CA LEU A 501 14.12 25.58 17.94
C LEU A 501 14.67 25.27 19.34
N GLN A 502 14.16 26.00 20.32
CA GLN A 502 14.49 25.81 21.74
C GLN A 502 13.24 25.44 22.52
N THR A 503 13.33 24.37 23.30
CA THR A 503 12.27 23.98 24.22
C THR A 503 11.90 25.13 25.19
N GLY A 504 10.60 25.33 25.37
CA GLY A 504 10.08 26.39 26.24
C GLY A 504 10.01 27.79 25.62
N LYS A 505 10.56 27.99 24.41
CA LYS A 505 10.46 29.28 23.71
C LYS A 505 9.37 29.27 22.66
N LYS A 506 8.66 30.40 22.54
CA LYS A 506 7.71 30.64 21.44
C LYS A 506 8.47 30.91 20.16
N GLN A 507 8.21 30.14 19.12
CA GLN A 507 8.93 30.20 17.84
C GLN A 507 8.00 29.84 16.68
N THR A 508 8.32 30.34 15.48
CA THR A 508 7.50 30.13 14.28
C THR A 508 8.30 29.35 13.24
N ILE A 509 7.66 28.36 12.63
CA ILE A 509 8.17 27.64 11.45
C ILE A 509 7.34 28.01 10.23
N LYS A 510 7.99 28.06 9.07
CA LYS A 510 7.35 28.31 7.77
C LYS A 510 7.65 27.16 6.83
N ILE A 511 6.64 26.73 6.15
CA ILE A 511 6.71 25.69 5.13
C ILE A 511 6.21 26.31 3.82
N ASP A 512 7.03 26.29 2.80
CA ASP A 512 6.71 26.86 1.51
C ASP A 512 6.61 25.80 0.43
N ASN A 513 5.51 25.84 -0.34
CA ASN A 513 5.33 25.09 -1.58
C ASN A 513 5.50 23.56 -1.45
N ALA A 514 5.05 22.98 -0.33
CA ALA A 514 5.08 21.53 -0.10
C ALA A 514 4.14 20.80 -1.08
N PRO A 515 4.57 19.70 -1.71
CA PRO A 515 3.74 18.97 -2.66
C PRO A 515 2.61 18.23 -1.95
N ILE A 516 1.38 18.35 -2.47
CA ILE A 516 0.23 17.58 -2.00
C ILE A 516 0.29 16.19 -2.65
N VAL A 517 0.04 15.17 -1.85
CA VAL A 517 0.03 13.76 -2.26
C VAL A 517 -1.36 13.19 -2.00
N LEU A 518 -1.91 12.50 -2.99
CA LEU A 518 -3.16 11.75 -2.89
C LEU A 518 -2.93 10.31 -3.35
N TYR A 519 -3.22 9.33 -2.50
CA TYR A 519 -3.09 7.90 -2.79
C TYR A 519 -1.72 7.50 -3.38
N GLY A 520 -0.65 8.11 -2.83
CA GLY A 520 0.72 7.89 -3.29
C GLY A 520 1.08 8.57 -4.62
N LYS A 521 0.20 9.41 -5.18
CA LYS A 521 0.44 10.25 -6.35
C LYS A 521 0.77 11.67 -5.90
N VAL A 522 1.87 12.23 -6.38
CA VAL A 522 2.20 13.66 -6.20
C VAL A 522 1.36 14.48 -7.17
N LEU A 523 0.58 15.40 -6.63
CA LEU A 523 -0.28 16.30 -7.41
C LEU A 523 0.49 17.55 -7.87
N GLU A 524 -0.11 18.33 -8.77
CA GLU A 524 0.35 19.70 -9.07
C GLU A 524 0.04 20.68 -7.94
N SER A 525 -0.92 20.34 -7.10
CA SER A 525 -1.36 21.10 -5.93
C SER A 525 -0.24 21.25 -4.91
N ARG A 526 -0.21 22.39 -4.23
CA ARG A 526 0.82 22.74 -3.23
C ARG A 526 0.18 23.29 -1.97
N LEU A 527 0.91 23.18 -0.87
CA LEU A 527 0.57 23.77 0.41
C LEU A 527 1.71 24.64 0.91
N SER A 528 1.39 25.83 1.42
CA SER A 528 2.29 26.63 2.25
C SER A 528 1.63 26.91 3.59
N CYS A 529 2.40 26.93 4.68
CA CYS A 529 1.83 27.24 5.99
C CYS A 529 2.81 27.92 6.95
N GLU A 530 2.24 28.62 7.93
CA GLU A 530 2.95 29.20 9.05
C GLU A 530 2.40 28.63 10.36
N ILE A 531 3.29 28.06 11.19
CA ILE A 531 2.94 27.40 12.44
C ILE A 531 3.75 28.02 13.57
N GLU A 532 3.06 28.56 14.55
CA GLU A 532 3.67 29.08 15.80
C GLU A 532 3.66 27.99 16.86
N ILE A 533 4.81 27.64 17.40
CA ILE A 533 4.98 26.65 18.45
C ILE A 533 5.10 27.38 19.79
N GLU A 534 4.20 27.07 20.72
CA GLU A 534 4.19 27.56 22.09
C GLU A 534 4.26 26.40 23.08
N TRP A 535 4.86 26.65 24.26
CA TRP A 535 4.99 25.66 25.33
C TRP A 535 4.12 26.07 26.50
N LYS A 536 3.03 25.33 26.76
CA LYS A 536 2.04 25.64 27.78
C LYS A 536 1.61 24.36 28.50
N ASN A 537 1.09 24.53 29.73
CA ASN A 537 0.44 23.44 30.44
C ASN A 537 -0.86 23.03 29.73
N LEU A 538 -1.15 21.74 29.64
CA LEU A 538 -2.36 21.19 29.01
C LEU A 538 -3.66 21.75 29.64
N GLU A 539 -3.66 22.02 30.96
CA GLU A 539 -4.82 22.59 31.65
C GLU A 539 -5.11 24.04 31.26
N SER A 540 -4.11 24.78 30.75
CA SER A 540 -4.27 26.18 30.32
C SER A 540 -4.78 26.32 28.86
N SER A 541 -4.85 25.23 28.09
CA SER A 541 -5.36 25.26 26.73
C SER A 541 -6.89 25.31 26.75
N LYS A 542 -7.48 26.48 26.53
CA LYS A 542 -8.91 26.59 26.25
C LYS A 542 -9.22 25.84 24.95
N ALA A 543 -10.27 24.99 24.97
CA ALA A 543 -10.80 24.44 23.76
C ALA A 543 -11.12 25.57 22.75
N PRO A 544 -10.90 25.39 21.45
CA PRO A 544 -11.22 26.41 20.47
C PRO A 544 -12.67 26.86 20.66
N THR A 545 -12.86 28.17 20.88
CA THR A 545 -14.17 28.78 21.17
C THR A 545 -15.00 29.00 19.90
N GLN A 546 -14.54 28.55 18.76
CA GLN A 546 -15.28 28.73 17.52
C GLN A 546 -16.32 27.62 17.33
N GLY A 547 -17.56 28.02 17.53
CA GLY A 547 -18.72 27.22 17.18
C GLY A 547 -18.77 27.01 15.67
N PHE A 548 -18.78 25.76 15.24
CA PHE A 548 -19.41 25.42 13.99
C PHE A 548 -20.88 25.82 14.11
N ASN A 549 -21.33 26.76 13.31
CA ASN A 549 -22.75 26.96 13.08
C ASN A 549 -23.28 25.71 12.41
N ASN A 550 -23.62 24.71 13.22
CA ASN A 550 -24.45 23.62 12.76
C ASN A 550 -25.80 24.22 12.38
N GLY A 551 -26.02 24.43 11.09
CA GLY A 551 -27.36 24.52 10.57
C GLY A 551 -28.13 23.29 11.07
N CYS A 552 -29.06 23.56 11.99
CA CYS A 552 -29.89 22.56 12.64
C CYS A 552 -30.78 21.91 11.57
N CYS A 553 -30.43 20.71 11.09
CA CYS A 553 -31.41 19.79 10.53
C CYS A 553 -32.02 19.00 11.66
N THR A 554 -33.05 19.54 12.26
CA THR A 554 -34.02 18.79 13.05
C THR A 554 -34.84 17.96 12.05
N LEU A 555 -34.53 16.68 11.93
CA LEU A 555 -35.43 15.72 11.30
C LEU A 555 -36.47 15.31 12.32
N MET A 556 -37.72 15.63 12.03
CA MET A 556 -38.91 14.95 12.57
C MET A 556 -38.99 13.52 12.04
#